data_63d3c48cee33ad56bd4eb379851c9e6b
#
_entry.id   63d3c48cee33ad56bd4eb379851c9e6b
#
_cell.length_a   1.000
_cell.length_b   1.000
_cell.length_c   1.000
_cell.angle_alpha   90.00
_cell.angle_beta   90.00
_cell.angle_gamma   90.00
#
_symmetry.space_group_name_H-M   'P 1'
#
loop_
_entity.id
_entity.type
_entity.pdbx_description
1 polymer ?
#
loop_
_entity_poly.entity_id
_entity_poly.type
_entity_poly.pdbx_seq_one_letter_code
_entity_poly.pdbx_strand_id
1 'polypeptide(L)'
;MKKGVVLLTSLALLAAFCAPVVAQPSSRAVETFIVDDFDNKGEKNAYQQMSGSEQWTWNIQTSRNINKDGGFPKMDYFDGQPNSLKALNKDKESSPKVLGVKTSYLRKGENWFEVYPEFDGKAYEIPFVGTATQIDFWVWGANYLYYIDLLVRDADGRVHTLPAGNLAFNGWRNLVVTVPGHIRQHSRLRSGPTEMTFVGFRVRTDPDEYVDDFNIFFDQLKYTTNTLSNIFDGYELKDIEFGDSSSKSSSSGSSSAGDAK
;
A
#
# COMPACT_ATOMS: atom_id res chain seq x y z
N MET A 1 -71.11 3.78 -5.41
CA MET A 1 -69.84 4.31 -5.88
C MET A 1 -68.99 5.03 -4.83
N LYS A 2 -69.25 4.90 -3.53
CA LYS A 2 -68.43 5.58 -2.46
C LYS A 2 -67.46 4.67 -1.69
N LYS A 3 -67.53 3.36 -1.89
CA LYS A 3 -66.65 2.38 -1.18
C LYS A 3 -65.32 2.05 -1.92
N GLY A 4 -65.25 2.35 -3.21
CA GLY A 4 -64.03 2.07 -4.00
C GLY A 4 -62.93 3.15 -3.90
N VAL A 5 -63.33 4.39 -3.60
CA VAL A 5 -62.42 5.54 -3.48
C VAL A 5 -61.57 5.48 -2.21
N VAL A 6 -62.17 4.98 -1.11
CA VAL A 6 -61.46 4.89 0.20
C VAL A 6 -60.36 3.80 0.19
N LEU A 7 -60.56 2.73 -0.61
CA LEU A 7 -59.53 1.67 -0.71
C LEU A 7 -58.32 2.07 -1.55
N LEU A 8 -58.52 2.93 -2.56
CA LEU A 8 -57.43 3.44 -3.39
C LEU A 8 -56.56 4.48 -2.67
N THR A 9 -57.14 5.28 -1.78
CA THR A 9 -56.39 6.28 -0.98
C THR A 9 -55.58 5.63 0.13
N SER A 10 -56.04 4.52 0.72
CA SER A 10 -55.27 3.79 1.76
C SER A 10 -54.07 3.05 1.16
N LEU A 11 -54.20 2.55 -0.10
CA LEU A 11 -53.06 1.89 -0.78
C LEU A 11 -51.99 2.89 -1.22
N ALA A 12 -52.37 4.09 -1.60
CA ALA A 12 -51.43 5.15 -1.98
C ALA A 12 -50.65 5.69 -0.75
N LEU A 13 -51.25 5.68 0.44
CA LEU A 13 -50.59 6.10 1.66
C LEU A 13 -49.56 5.06 2.18
N LEU A 14 -49.76 3.77 1.88
CA LEU A 14 -48.80 2.73 2.28
C LEU A 14 -47.55 2.67 1.38
N ALA A 15 -47.66 3.11 0.14
CA ALA A 15 -46.53 3.18 -0.79
C ALA A 15 -45.55 4.33 -0.52
N ALA A 16 -45.97 5.36 0.23
CA ALA A 16 -45.14 6.53 0.54
C ALA A 16 -44.12 6.28 1.68
N PHE A 17 -44.22 5.13 2.41
CA PHE A 17 -43.32 4.82 3.53
C PHE A 17 -42.15 3.90 3.18
N CYS A 18 -42.03 3.45 1.94
CA CYS A 18 -40.83 2.77 1.46
C CYS A 18 -39.83 3.80 0.85
N ALA A 19 -39.46 4.80 1.61
CA ALA A 19 -38.24 5.55 1.28
C ALA A 19 -37.05 4.57 1.41
N PRO A 20 -36.20 4.45 0.38
CA PRO A 20 -34.98 3.66 0.54
C PRO A 20 -34.22 4.26 1.71
N VAL A 21 -33.96 3.49 2.73
CA VAL A 21 -32.99 3.84 3.77
C VAL A 21 -31.66 3.92 3.04
N VAL A 22 -31.28 5.12 2.66
CA VAL A 22 -29.91 5.39 2.21
C VAL A 22 -29.04 5.09 3.42
N ALA A 23 -28.39 3.95 3.39
CA ALA A 23 -27.41 3.60 4.40
C ALA A 23 -26.41 4.76 4.45
N GLN A 24 -26.38 5.47 5.58
CA GLN A 24 -25.35 6.48 5.78
C GLN A 24 -24.00 5.76 5.68
N PRO A 25 -23.05 6.29 4.91
CA PRO A 25 -21.72 5.70 4.87
C PRO A 25 -21.21 5.60 6.30
N SER A 26 -20.82 4.39 6.70
CA SER A 26 -20.30 4.16 8.04
C SER A 26 -19.14 5.12 8.26
N SER A 27 -19.16 5.81 9.39
CA SER A 27 -18.13 6.79 9.77
C SER A 27 -16.73 6.18 10.02
N ARG A 28 -16.50 4.93 9.64
CA ARG A 28 -15.21 4.24 9.65
C ARG A 28 -14.88 3.78 8.24
N ALA A 29 -14.17 4.58 7.51
CA ALA A 29 -13.56 4.13 6.28
C ALA A 29 -12.21 3.48 6.62
N VAL A 30 -12.23 2.17 6.83
CA VAL A 30 -11.03 1.35 6.86
C VAL A 30 -10.78 0.90 5.42
N GLU A 31 -9.68 1.32 4.85
CA GLU A 31 -9.28 0.97 3.49
C GLU A 31 -8.00 0.14 3.52
N THR A 32 -7.88 -0.79 2.57
CA THR A 32 -6.67 -1.58 2.40
C THR A 32 -6.07 -1.26 1.04
N PHE A 33 -4.82 -0.84 1.03
CA PHE A 33 -4.05 -0.55 -0.17
C PHE A 33 -3.02 -1.64 -0.40
N ILE A 34 -3.03 -2.22 -1.61
CA ILE A 34 -1.97 -3.11 -2.07
C ILE A 34 -0.83 -2.21 -2.56
N VAL A 35 0.31 -2.24 -1.86
CA VAL A 35 1.50 -1.48 -2.20
C VAL A 35 2.20 -2.10 -3.39
N ASP A 36 2.39 -3.42 -3.35
CA ASP A 36 2.96 -4.19 -4.44
C ASP A 36 2.44 -5.63 -4.41
N ASP A 37 1.96 -6.11 -5.53
CA ASP A 37 1.55 -7.50 -5.74
C ASP A 37 2.64 -8.31 -6.45
N PHE A 38 3.80 -7.70 -6.72
CA PHE A 38 4.97 -8.26 -7.41
C PHE A 38 4.71 -8.79 -8.83
N ASP A 39 3.52 -8.59 -9.37
CA ASP A 39 3.15 -9.08 -10.71
C ASP A 39 3.76 -8.23 -11.84
N ASN A 40 4.02 -6.95 -11.57
CA ASN A 40 4.40 -5.95 -12.57
C ASN A 40 5.91 -5.65 -12.53
N LYS A 41 6.73 -6.53 -13.09
CA LYS A 41 8.17 -6.28 -13.21
C LYS A 41 8.44 -5.10 -14.15
N GLY A 42 8.86 -3.96 -13.62
CA GLY A 42 9.35 -2.82 -14.42
C GLY A 42 8.27 -1.88 -14.95
N GLU A 43 7.03 -2.05 -14.58
CA GLU A 43 5.92 -1.12 -14.88
C GLU A 43 5.38 -0.48 -13.61
N LYS A 44 4.81 0.73 -13.73
CA LYS A 44 4.14 1.37 -12.59
C LYS A 44 2.93 0.55 -12.17
N ASN A 45 2.93 0.10 -10.92
CA ASN A 45 1.77 -0.57 -10.34
C ASN A 45 0.66 0.45 -9.96
N ALA A 46 -0.51 -0.07 -9.59
CA ALA A 46 -1.67 0.77 -9.25
C ALA A 46 -1.38 1.72 -8.06
N TYR A 47 -0.60 1.26 -7.09
CA TYR A 47 -0.24 2.08 -5.93
C TYR A 47 0.68 3.25 -6.31
N GLN A 48 1.68 3.01 -7.14
CA GLN A 48 2.57 4.06 -7.66
C GLN A 48 1.81 5.13 -8.42
N GLN A 49 0.80 4.72 -9.19
CA GLN A 49 -0.07 5.65 -9.92
C GLN A 49 -0.94 6.49 -8.96
N MET A 50 -1.55 5.84 -7.97
CA MET A 50 -2.43 6.49 -6.99
C MET A 50 -1.68 7.42 -6.04
N SER A 51 -0.56 6.99 -5.51
CA SER A 51 0.23 7.75 -4.53
C SER A 51 1.10 8.85 -5.15
N GLY A 52 1.20 8.90 -6.48
CA GLY A 52 2.13 9.79 -7.18
C GLY A 52 3.59 9.47 -6.94
N SER A 53 3.88 8.26 -6.45
CA SER A 53 5.24 7.80 -6.16
C SER A 53 6.04 7.58 -7.43
N GLU A 54 7.37 7.59 -7.29
CA GLU A 54 8.28 7.20 -8.36
C GLU A 54 8.11 5.72 -8.70
N GLN A 55 8.59 5.32 -9.87
CA GLN A 55 8.59 3.92 -10.29
C GLN A 55 9.77 3.20 -9.64
N TRP A 56 9.61 2.72 -8.41
CA TRP A 56 10.65 1.93 -7.75
C TRP A 56 10.75 0.52 -8.33
N THR A 57 11.91 -0.07 -8.15
CA THR A 57 12.17 -1.50 -8.31
C THR A 57 12.70 -2.04 -6.99
N TRP A 58 12.66 -3.35 -6.82
CA TRP A 58 13.22 -3.97 -5.61
C TRP A 58 14.70 -4.22 -5.78
N ASN A 59 15.47 -3.94 -4.74
CA ASN A 59 16.90 -4.25 -4.67
C ASN A 59 17.21 -4.92 -3.32
N ILE A 60 18.40 -5.52 -3.22
CA ILE A 60 18.82 -6.27 -2.05
C ILE A 60 20.20 -5.81 -1.58
N GLN A 61 20.33 -5.61 -0.28
CA GLN A 61 21.63 -5.44 0.38
C GLN A 61 21.82 -6.50 1.46
N THR A 62 23.08 -6.84 1.75
CA THR A 62 23.41 -7.93 2.64
C THR A 62 24.53 -7.59 3.60
N SER A 63 24.63 -8.35 4.71
CA SER A 63 25.78 -8.30 5.57
C SER A 63 27.06 -8.75 4.84
N ARG A 64 28.22 -8.39 5.40
CA ARG A 64 29.54 -8.61 4.78
C ARG A 64 29.92 -10.08 4.51
N ASN A 65 29.29 -11.03 5.22
CA ASN A 65 29.64 -12.45 5.15
C ASN A 65 28.87 -13.22 4.06
N ILE A 66 28.18 -12.53 3.17
CA ILE A 66 27.50 -13.17 2.04
C ILE A 66 28.50 -13.91 1.16
N ASN A 67 28.15 -15.09 0.67
CA ASN A 67 28.97 -15.91 -0.23
C ASN A 67 28.96 -15.32 -1.66
N LYS A 68 29.81 -14.34 -1.90
CA LYS A 68 29.93 -13.67 -3.22
C LYS A 68 30.50 -14.61 -4.29
N ASP A 69 31.41 -15.50 -3.90
CA ASP A 69 32.02 -16.47 -4.82
C ASP A 69 30.98 -17.48 -5.32
N GLY A 70 29.96 -17.78 -4.53
CA GLY A 70 28.78 -18.55 -4.93
C GLY A 70 27.74 -17.77 -5.73
N GLY A 71 28.01 -16.51 -6.04
CA GLY A 71 27.10 -15.62 -6.80
C GLY A 71 25.87 -15.18 -6.00
N PHE A 72 25.98 -15.06 -4.68
CA PHE A 72 24.89 -14.56 -3.83
C PHE A 72 25.08 -13.08 -3.45
N PRO A 73 24.00 -12.36 -3.16
CA PRO A 73 22.60 -12.77 -3.16
C PRO A 73 22.05 -12.92 -4.57
N LYS A 74 20.95 -13.71 -4.72
CA LYS A 74 20.18 -13.78 -5.96
C LYS A 74 18.76 -13.30 -5.67
N MET A 75 18.23 -12.48 -6.57
CA MET A 75 16.86 -11.98 -6.48
C MET A 75 16.26 -11.92 -7.87
N ASP A 76 15.09 -12.47 -8.05
CA ASP A 76 14.33 -12.42 -9.31
C ASP A 76 12.84 -12.68 -9.06
N TYR A 77 12.04 -12.52 -10.10
CA TYR A 77 10.60 -12.78 -10.10
C TYR A 77 10.32 -14.18 -10.66
N PHE A 78 9.45 -14.91 -9.98
CA PHE A 78 9.07 -16.27 -10.35
C PHE A 78 7.56 -16.37 -10.49
N ASP A 79 7.09 -17.22 -11.41
CA ASP A 79 5.67 -17.53 -11.51
C ASP A 79 5.21 -18.29 -10.28
N GLY A 80 4.20 -17.79 -9.61
CA GLY A 80 3.68 -18.38 -8.39
C GLY A 80 2.76 -17.44 -7.63
N GLN A 81 2.05 -17.99 -6.65
CA GLN A 81 1.20 -17.23 -5.73
C GLN A 81 0.79 -18.10 -4.54
N PRO A 82 0.44 -17.51 -3.39
CA PRO A 82 -0.26 -18.22 -2.32
C PRO A 82 -1.60 -18.79 -2.79
N ASN A 83 -1.94 -20.00 -2.35
CA ASN A 83 -3.22 -20.62 -2.71
C ASN A 83 -4.42 -19.75 -2.31
N SER A 84 -4.31 -19.01 -1.21
CA SER A 84 -5.35 -18.10 -0.73
C SER A 84 -5.62 -16.92 -1.66
N LEU A 85 -4.65 -16.54 -2.50
CA LEU A 85 -4.79 -15.45 -3.45
C LEU A 85 -5.33 -15.89 -4.82
N LYS A 86 -5.39 -17.21 -5.09
CA LYS A 86 -5.88 -17.74 -6.38
C LYS A 86 -7.27 -17.28 -6.76
N ALA A 87 -8.15 -17.12 -5.77
CA ALA A 87 -9.51 -16.65 -6.02
C ALA A 87 -9.55 -15.16 -6.42
N LEU A 88 -8.67 -14.35 -5.85
CA LEU A 88 -8.54 -12.91 -6.14
C LEU A 88 -7.88 -12.66 -7.50
N ASN A 89 -6.94 -13.51 -7.88
CA ASN A 89 -6.16 -13.37 -9.11
C ASN A 89 -6.77 -14.13 -10.31
N LYS A 90 -7.96 -14.71 -10.14
CA LYS A 90 -8.57 -15.57 -11.17
C LYS A 90 -8.80 -14.87 -12.50
N ASP A 91 -9.10 -13.58 -12.47
CA ASP A 91 -9.44 -12.78 -13.65
C ASP A 91 -8.27 -11.92 -14.15
N LYS A 92 -7.06 -12.09 -13.58
CA LYS A 92 -5.85 -11.40 -14.06
C LYS A 92 -5.41 -12.01 -15.41
N GLU A 93 -5.09 -11.16 -16.37
CA GLU A 93 -4.61 -11.57 -17.69
C GLU A 93 -3.18 -12.14 -17.64
N SER A 94 -2.36 -11.66 -16.73
CA SER A 94 -0.96 -12.09 -16.56
C SER A 94 -0.85 -13.21 -15.51
N SER A 95 0.14 -14.09 -15.68
CA SER A 95 0.50 -15.06 -14.64
C SER A 95 0.99 -14.32 -13.39
N PRO A 96 0.45 -14.64 -12.21
CA PRO A 96 0.89 -14.01 -10.97
C PRO A 96 2.35 -14.38 -10.67
N LYS A 97 3.09 -13.39 -10.16
CA LYS A 97 4.51 -13.53 -9.83
C LYS A 97 4.76 -13.29 -8.35
N VAL A 98 5.89 -13.76 -7.90
CA VAL A 98 6.41 -13.57 -6.54
C VAL A 98 7.85 -13.09 -6.62
N LEU A 99 8.28 -12.25 -5.68
CA LEU A 99 9.67 -11.86 -5.56
C LEU A 99 10.42 -12.91 -4.75
N GLY A 100 11.37 -13.61 -5.39
CA GLY A 100 12.21 -14.62 -4.75
C GLY A 100 13.59 -14.08 -4.41
N VAL A 101 14.07 -14.42 -3.23
CA VAL A 101 15.42 -14.10 -2.77
C VAL A 101 16.12 -15.39 -2.33
N LYS A 102 17.35 -15.55 -2.78
CA LYS A 102 18.23 -16.65 -2.36
C LYS A 102 19.53 -16.09 -1.80
N THR A 103 19.88 -16.56 -0.58
CA THR A 103 21.10 -16.16 0.10
C THR A 103 21.88 -17.35 0.62
N SER A 104 23.19 -17.20 0.74
CA SER A 104 24.10 -18.13 1.39
C SER A 104 25.21 -17.32 2.03
N TYR A 105 25.63 -17.68 3.24
CA TYR A 105 26.67 -16.98 3.98
C TYR A 105 27.85 -17.91 4.27
N LEU A 106 29.05 -17.33 4.31
CA LEU A 106 30.30 -18.06 4.60
C LEU A 106 30.50 -18.36 6.10
N ARG A 107 29.70 -17.75 6.97
CA ARG A 107 29.79 -17.88 8.42
C ARG A 107 28.44 -18.08 9.05
N LYS A 108 28.41 -18.90 10.10
CA LYS A 108 27.35 -18.83 11.12
C LYS A 108 27.55 -17.58 11.97
N GLY A 109 26.48 -17.03 12.48
CA GLY A 109 26.43 -15.83 13.27
C GLY A 109 25.29 -14.93 12.83
N GLU A 110 25.26 -13.73 13.34
CA GLU A 110 24.23 -12.77 12.94
C GLU A 110 24.54 -12.25 11.53
N ASN A 111 23.88 -12.83 10.54
CA ASN A 111 23.86 -12.35 9.17
C ASN A 111 22.47 -11.77 8.85
N TRP A 112 22.44 -10.88 7.90
CA TRP A 112 21.20 -10.25 7.50
C TRP A 112 21.22 -9.86 6.01
N PHE A 113 20.04 -9.72 5.45
CA PHE A 113 19.81 -9.03 4.20
C PHE A 113 18.58 -8.15 4.32
N GLU A 114 18.52 -7.12 3.49
CA GLU A 114 17.40 -6.23 3.36
C GLU A 114 16.94 -6.20 1.92
N VAL A 115 15.63 -6.32 1.73
CA VAL A 115 14.95 -6.10 0.44
C VAL A 115 14.28 -4.76 0.54
N TYR A 116 14.67 -3.84 -0.31
CA TYR A 116 14.24 -2.45 -0.24
C TYR A 116 13.88 -1.89 -1.62
N PRO A 117 12.98 -0.89 -1.69
CA PRO A 117 12.70 -0.19 -2.93
C PRO A 117 13.89 0.66 -3.37
N GLU A 118 14.14 0.69 -4.67
CA GLU A 118 15.19 1.50 -5.30
C GLU A 118 14.61 2.32 -6.46
N PHE A 119 15.03 3.57 -6.56
CA PHE A 119 14.74 4.44 -7.69
C PHE A 119 16.01 5.21 -8.09
N ASP A 120 16.32 5.20 -9.38
CA ASP A 120 17.51 5.86 -9.96
C ASP A 120 18.83 5.49 -9.25
N GLY A 121 19.01 4.20 -8.92
CA GLY A 121 20.20 3.68 -8.24
C GLY A 121 20.35 4.09 -6.79
N LYS A 122 19.29 4.60 -6.17
CA LYS A 122 19.26 5.02 -4.75
C LYS A 122 18.12 4.34 -4.02
N ALA A 123 18.36 4.05 -2.74
CA ALA A 123 17.30 3.57 -1.87
C ALA A 123 16.13 4.57 -1.89
N TYR A 124 14.96 4.05 -2.16
CA TYR A 124 13.69 4.78 -2.17
C TYR A 124 12.85 4.37 -0.97
N GLU A 125 11.96 5.23 -0.53
CA GLU A 125 11.04 4.93 0.55
C GLU A 125 9.61 5.14 0.06
N ILE A 126 8.77 4.12 0.21
CA ILE A 126 7.39 4.16 -0.29
C ILE A 126 6.51 4.90 0.73
N PRO A 127 5.90 6.04 0.38
CA PRO A 127 5.03 6.76 1.31
C PRO A 127 3.72 5.98 1.54
N PHE A 128 3.23 5.97 2.79
CA PHE A 128 1.90 5.49 3.11
C PHE A 128 0.89 6.62 3.00
N VAL A 129 -0.19 6.38 2.28
CA VAL A 129 -1.31 7.31 2.18
C VAL A 129 -2.25 7.10 3.37
N GLY A 130 -2.50 8.16 4.14
CA GLY A 130 -3.32 8.08 5.34
C GLY A 130 -2.58 7.55 6.57
N THR A 131 -3.32 7.16 7.60
CA THR A 131 -2.75 6.61 8.84
C THR A 131 -2.79 5.10 8.82
N ALA A 132 -1.65 4.47 8.55
CA ALA A 132 -1.52 3.03 8.54
C ALA A 132 -1.69 2.46 9.95
N THR A 133 -2.59 1.50 10.09
CA THR A 133 -2.84 0.80 11.35
C THR A 133 -2.19 -0.58 11.39
N GLN A 134 -2.06 -1.19 10.21
CA GLN A 134 -1.55 -2.53 10.03
C GLN A 134 -0.87 -2.64 8.68
N ILE A 135 0.25 -3.35 8.63
CA ILE A 135 0.96 -3.73 7.40
C ILE A 135 0.99 -5.25 7.35
N ASP A 136 0.65 -5.82 6.22
CA ASP A 136 0.71 -7.27 6.05
C ASP A 136 1.23 -7.67 4.66
N PHE A 137 1.82 -8.85 4.60
CA PHE A 137 2.41 -9.39 3.38
C PHE A 137 2.46 -10.91 3.43
N TRP A 138 2.42 -11.54 2.27
CA TRP A 138 2.62 -12.97 2.17
C TRP A 138 4.11 -13.28 2.07
N VAL A 139 4.54 -14.29 2.81
CA VAL A 139 5.89 -14.80 2.75
C VAL A 139 5.89 -16.32 2.73
N TRP A 140 6.75 -16.90 1.87
CA TRP A 140 7.00 -18.32 1.82
C TRP A 140 8.27 -18.62 2.60
N GLY A 141 8.17 -19.47 3.62
CA GLY A 141 9.27 -19.91 4.45
C GLY A 141 9.71 -21.32 4.09
N ALA A 142 11.02 -21.58 4.26
CA ALA A 142 11.65 -22.87 4.02
C ALA A 142 12.04 -23.58 5.34
N ASN A 143 11.38 -23.25 6.44
CA ASN A 143 11.61 -23.79 7.76
C ASN A 143 13.01 -23.51 8.35
N TYR A 144 13.56 -22.34 8.07
CA TYR A 144 14.74 -21.82 8.73
C TYR A 144 14.34 -20.92 9.90
N LEU A 145 15.05 -21.00 11.01
CA LEU A 145 14.85 -20.08 12.13
C LEU A 145 15.50 -18.73 11.83
N TYR A 146 14.92 -18.03 10.86
CA TYR A 146 15.27 -16.66 10.55
C TYR A 146 14.15 -15.74 11.02
N TYR A 147 14.49 -14.50 11.34
CA TYR A 147 13.55 -13.48 11.81
C TYR A 147 13.34 -12.45 10.71
N ILE A 148 12.10 -12.04 10.52
CA ILE A 148 11.74 -11.03 9.55
C ILE A 148 11.14 -9.82 10.26
N ASP A 149 11.63 -8.65 9.90
CA ASP A 149 11.21 -7.35 10.41
C ASP A 149 10.82 -6.45 9.25
N LEU A 150 9.86 -5.55 9.49
CA LEU A 150 9.57 -4.42 8.62
C LEU A 150 10.34 -3.19 9.10
N LEU A 151 10.94 -2.47 8.17
CA LEU A 151 11.56 -1.19 8.43
C LEU A 151 10.63 -0.08 7.94
N VAL A 152 10.24 0.82 8.83
CA VAL A 152 9.44 2.01 8.49
C VAL A 152 10.13 3.25 9.02
N ARG A 153 10.06 4.35 8.29
CA ARG A 153 10.52 5.65 8.78
C ARG A 153 9.32 6.49 9.19
N ASP A 154 9.37 7.01 10.39
CA ASP A 154 8.34 7.91 10.90
C ASP A 154 8.44 9.32 10.29
N ALA A 155 7.40 10.12 10.52
CA ALA A 155 7.34 11.49 10.05
C ALA A 155 8.39 12.42 10.69
N ASP A 156 9.07 12.01 11.75
CA ASP A 156 10.19 12.71 12.36
C ASP A 156 11.55 12.28 11.78
N GLY A 157 11.56 11.25 10.92
CA GLY A 157 12.73 10.76 10.19
C GLY A 157 13.48 9.63 10.88
N ARG A 158 12.92 9.03 11.91
CA ARG A 158 13.53 7.88 12.61
C ARG A 158 13.06 6.59 11.95
N VAL A 159 14.01 5.69 11.74
CA VAL A 159 13.68 4.33 11.28
C VAL A 159 13.31 3.46 12.49
N HIS A 160 12.17 2.82 12.40
CA HIS A 160 11.66 1.85 13.37
C HIS A 160 11.73 0.46 12.77
N THR A 161 12.13 -0.51 13.60
CA THR A 161 12.10 -1.93 13.26
C THR A 161 10.86 -2.54 13.88
N LEU A 162 9.96 -3.04 13.06
CA LEU A 162 8.72 -3.69 13.46
C LEU A 162 8.85 -5.20 13.27
N PRO A 163 8.94 -6.00 14.34
CA PRO A 163 9.03 -7.45 14.20
C PRO A 163 7.78 -8.04 13.54
N ALA A 164 7.96 -8.78 12.45
CA ALA A 164 6.88 -9.48 11.77
C ALA A 164 6.79 -10.96 12.16
N GLY A 165 7.87 -11.55 12.67
CA GLY A 165 7.89 -12.91 13.15
C GLY A 165 9.13 -13.69 12.75
N ASN A 166 9.00 -15.03 12.74
CA ASN A 166 10.05 -15.92 12.28
C ASN A 166 9.61 -16.75 11.05
N LEU A 167 10.57 -17.33 10.35
CA LEU A 167 10.39 -18.10 9.13
C LEU A 167 10.50 -19.63 9.37
N ALA A 168 10.42 -20.09 10.62
CA ALA A 168 10.46 -21.49 10.99
C ALA A 168 9.12 -22.21 10.65
N PHE A 169 8.77 -22.18 9.38
CA PHE A 169 7.60 -22.84 8.82
C PHE A 169 7.82 -23.20 7.35
N ASN A 170 7.08 -24.15 6.85
CA ASN A 170 7.06 -24.48 5.42
C ASN A 170 5.83 -23.87 4.74
N GLY A 171 6.04 -23.28 3.57
CA GLY A 171 4.98 -22.77 2.73
C GLY A 171 4.59 -21.32 3.00
N TRP A 172 3.47 -20.92 2.46
CA TRP A 172 2.98 -19.54 2.51
C TRP A 172 2.28 -19.19 3.82
N ARG A 173 2.64 -18.04 4.38
CA ARG A 173 1.92 -17.40 5.49
C ARG A 173 1.74 -15.91 5.21
N ASN A 174 0.59 -15.38 5.62
CA ASN A 174 0.40 -13.94 5.72
C ASN A 174 0.92 -13.49 7.10
N LEU A 175 1.95 -12.66 7.11
CA LEU A 175 2.47 -12.02 8.32
C LEU A 175 1.84 -10.65 8.46
N VAL A 176 1.39 -10.35 9.67
CA VAL A 176 0.62 -9.15 10.00
C VAL A 176 1.35 -8.38 11.08
N VAL A 177 1.65 -7.12 10.80
CA VAL A 177 2.35 -6.21 11.70
C VAL A 177 1.45 -5.04 12.04
N THR A 178 1.11 -4.88 13.31
CA THR A 178 0.39 -3.70 13.79
C THR A 178 1.37 -2.53 13.93
N VAL A 179 1.02 -1.38 13.38
CA VAL A 179 1.81 -0.16 13.54
C VAL A 179 1.55 0.41 14.94
N PRO A 180 2.58 0.52 15.80
CA PRO A 180 2.41 1.05 17.14
C PRO A 180 1.95 2.50 17.15
N GLY A 181 1.01 2.85 18.01
CA GLY A 181 0.42 4.19 18.06
C GLY A 181 1.38 5.32 18.47
N HIS A 182 2.56 4.99 19.00
CA HIS A 182 3.59 5.99 19.32
C HIS A 182 4.43 6.40 18.10
N ILE A 183 4.33 5.68 16.99
CA ILE A 183 5.02 6.03 15.74
C ILE A 183 4.27 7.19 15.10
N ARG A 184 4.95 8.30 14.93
CA ARG A 184 4.36 9.49 14.32
C ARG A 184 4.28 9.32 12.81
N GLN A 185 3.06 9.32 12.30
CA GLN A 185 2.83 9.04 10.88
C GLN A 185 2.68 10.29 10.00
N HIS A 186 2.43 11.46 10.62
CA HIS A 186 2.29 12.73 9.90
C HIS A 186 3.04 13.85 10.60
N SER A 187 3.72 14.71 9.84
CA SER A 187 4.36 15.91 10.35
C SER A 187 4.22 17.05 9.35
N ARG A 188 3.82 18.23 9.83
CA ARG A 188 3.76 19.46 9.02
C ARG A 188 5.03 20.33 9.17
N LEU A 189 5.97 19.93 10.02
CA LEU A 189 7.10 20.76 10.43
C LEU A 189 8.40 20.37 9.74
N ARG A 190 8.41 19.37 8.89
CA ARG A 190 9.61 18.84 8.26
C ARG A 190 9.72 19.24 6.81
N SER A 191 10.93 19.63 6.37
CA SER A 191 11.28 19.76 4.96
C SER A 191 11.71 18.39 4.42
N GLY A 192 10.80 17.56 3.98
CA GLY A 192 11.04 16.20 3.49
C GLY A 192 9.76 15.41 3.52
N PRO A 193 9.79 14.08 3.38
CA PRO A 193 8.57 13.28 3.51
C PRO A 193 7.88 13.60 4.83
N THR A 194 6.64 14.08 4.72
CA THR A 194 5.82 14.51 5.87
C THR A 194 5.00 13.34 6.42
N GLU A 195 5.09 12.19 5.78
CA GLU A 195 4.32 10.98 6.07
C GLU A 195 5.26 9.84 6.45
N MET A 196 4.72 8.84 7.11
CA MET A 196 5.43 7.60 7.38
C MET A 196 5.70 6.87 6.06
N THR A 197 6.90 6.27 5.94
CA THR A 197 7.31 5.57 4.73
C THR A 197 7.73 4.13 5.04
N PHE A 198 7.52 3.24 4.08
CA PHE A 198 8.09 1.89 4.09
C PHE A 198 9.52 1.95 3.55
N VAL A 199 10.46 1.42 4.34
CA VAL A 199 11.89 1.41 4.01
C VAL A 199 12.31 0.07 3.41
N GLY A 200 11.79 -1.04 3.93
CA GLY A 200 12.13 -2.37 3.42
C GLY A 200 11.79 -3.51 4.39
N PHE A 201 12.11 -4.70 3.93
CA PHE A 201 12.12 -5.92 4.77
C PHE A 201 13.54 -6.21 5.22
N ARG A 202 13.72 -6.53 6.48
CA ARG A 202 15.00 -7.05 7.01
C ARG A 202 14.82 -8.47 7.47
N VAL A 203 15.65 -9.37 6.95
CA VAL A 203 15.70 -10.77 7.38
C VAL A 203 17.03 -11.00 8.07
N ARG A 204 16.96 -11.53 9.30
CA ARG A 204 18.12 -11.83 10.16
C ARG A 204 18.20 -13.32 10.43
N THR A 205 19.40 -13.88 10.33
CA THR A 205 19.63 -15.28 10.68
C THR A 205 19.68 -15.46 12.19
N ASP A 206 19.25 -16.62 12.68
CA ASP A 206 19.64 -17.05 14.01
C ASP A 206 21.11 -17.48 14.00
N PRO A 207 21.92 -17.20 15.05
CA PRO A 207 23.33 -17.58 15.11
C PRO A 207 23.60 -19.08 14.98
N ASP A 208 22.67 -19.91 15.42
CA ASP A 208 22.82 -21.38 15.45
C ASP A 208 22.18 -22.06 14.22
N GLU A 209 21.47 -21.30 13.37
CA GLU A 209 20.79 -21.84 12.19
C GLU A 209 21.74 -22.02 10.99
N TYR A 210 21.33 -22.88 10.05
CA TYR A 210 22.02 -23.04 8.77
C TYR A 210 21.97 -21.73 7.98
N VAL A 211 23.06 -21.45 7.27
CA VAL A 211 23.22 -20.21 6.51
C VAL A 211 23.36 -20.43 5.01
N ASP A 212 23.33 -21.71 4.58
CA ASP A 212 23.47 -22.09 3.18
C ASP A 212 22.11 -22.25 2.52
N ASP A 213 22.03 -21.86 1.24
CA ASP A 213 20.89 -22.09 0.35
C ASP A 213 19.51 -21.65 0.89
N PHE A 214 19.47 -20.60 1.68
CA PHE A 214 18.20 -20.05 2.17
C PHE A 214 17.41 -19.41 1.04
N ASN A 215 16.15 -19.80 0.92
CA ASN A 215 15.21 -19.23 -0.04
C ASN A 215 14.00 -18.64 0.70
N ILE A 216 13.55 -17.48 0.21
CA ILE A 216 12.33 -16.81 0.66
C ILE A 216 11.62 -16.21 -0.54
N PHE A 217 10.28 -16.18 -0.50
CA PHE A 217 9.49 -15.50 -1.52
C PHE A 217 8.49 -14.57 -0.85
N PHE A 218 8.28 -13.41 -1.48
CA PHE A 218 7.35 -12.39 -1.04
C PHE A 218 6.23 -12.23 -2.05
N ASP A 219 5.03 -11.96 -1.54
CA ASP A 219 3.86 -11.63 -2.35
C ASP A 219 2.95 -10.67 -1.61
N GLN A 220 2.22 -9.85 -2.34
CA GLN A 220 1.16 -8.95 -1.90
C GLN A 220 1.46 -8.17 -0.61
N LEU A 221 2.41 -7.23 -0.70
CA LEU A 221 2.61 -6.22 0.34
C LEU A 221 1.42 -5.26 0.34
N LYS A 222 0.74 -5.13 1.47
CA LYS A 222 -0.40 -4.23 1.63
C LYS A 222 -0.45 -3.64 3.03
N TYR A 223 -1.23 -2.59 3.19
CA TYR A 223 -1.50 -2.00 4.49
C TYR A 223 -2.95 -1.57 4.61
N THR A 224 -3.41 -1.55 5.84
CA THR A 224 -4.75 -1.07 6.21
C THR A 224 -4.62 0.29 6.86
N THR A 225 -5.41 1.24 6.39
CA THR A 225 -5.43 2.62 6.90
C THR A 225 -6.80 3.00 7.41
N ASN A 226 -6.83 3.96 8.32
CA ASN A 226 -8.05 4.66 8.67
C ASN A 226 -8.07 5.99 7.94
N THR A 227 -8.86 6.09 6.88
CA THR A 227 -8.96 7.28 6.03
C THR A 227 -9.69 8.44 6.70
N LEU A 228 -10.51 8.16 7.71
CA LEU A 228 -11.24 9.21 8.43
C LEU A 228 -10.36 10.14 9.25
N SER A 229 -9.14 9.73 9.60
CA SER A 229 -8.25 10.61 10.35
C SER A 229 -7.82 11.86 9.56
N ASN A 230 -8.03 11.85 8.25
CA ASN A 230 -7.64 12.92 7.34
C ASN A 230 -8.85 13.66 6.73
N ILE A 231 -10.08 13.15 6.93
CA ILE A 231 -11.31 13.80 6.46
C ILE A 231 -11.86 14.63 7.61
N PHE A 232 -11.82 15.93 7.48
CA PHE A 232 -12.41 16.91 8.39
C PHE A 232 -13.37 17.82 7.61
N ASP A 233 -14.28 18.47 8.32
CA ASP A 233 -15.16 19.44 7.70
C ASP A 233 -14.35 20.51 6.97
N GLY A 234 -14.66 20.74 5.68
CA GLY A 234 -13.89 21.62 4.80
C GLY A 234 -12.62 21.00 4.21
N TYR A 235 -12.47 19.68 4.22
CA TYR A 235 -11.32 19.00 3.59
C TYR A 235 -11.15 19.37 2.11
N GLU A 236 -12.25 19.56 1.40
CA GLU A 236 -12.31 19.98 -0.01
C GLU A 236 -11.71 21.36 -0.26
N LEU A 237 -11.60 22.20 0.79
CA LEU A 237 -10.99 23.52 0.70
C LEU A 237 -9.46 23.47 0.60
N LYS A 238 -8.85 22.33 0.88
CA LYS A 238 -7.40 22.12 0.84
C LYS A 238 -6.83 22.36 -0.56
N ASP A 239 -7.57 21.99 -1.59
CA ASP A 239 -7.13 21.99 -2.98
C ASP A 239 -7.67 23.20 -3.78
N ILE A 240 -8.26 24.19 -3.09
CA ILE A 240 -8.71 25.42 -3.73
C ILE A 240 -7.50 26.30 -4.08
N GLU A 241 -7.27 26.48 -5.36
CA GLU A 241 -6.32 27.46 -5.85
C GLU A 241 -6.89 28.89 -5.68
N PHE A 242 -6.19 29.73 -4.93
CA PHE A 242 -6.47 31.15 -4.87
C PHE A 242 -5.99 31.78 -6.17
N GLY A 243 -6.90 31.87 -7.18
CA GLY A 243 -6.60 32.52 -8.43
C GLY A 243 -6.30 34.00 -8.20
N ASP A 244 -5.19 34.48 -8.74
CA ASP A 244 -4.90 35.93 -8.80
C ASP A 244 -6.06 36.67 -9.46
N SER A 245 -6.69 37.55 -8.72
CA SER A 245 -7.86 38.35 -9.12
C SER A 245 -7.56 39.42 -10.16
N SER A 246 -6.50 39.25 -10.97
CA SER A 246 -6.04 40.29 -11.92
C SER A 246 -6.41 40.06 -13.39
N SER A 247 -7.33 39.14 -13.74
CA SER A 247 -7.74 39.00 -15.14
C SER A 247 -9.21 38.58 -15.33
N LYS A 248 -10.14 39.39 -14.83
CA LYS A 248 -11.53 39.44 -15.36
C LYS A 248 -11.94 40.86 -15.60
N SER A 249 -11.36 41.47 -16.63
CA SER A 249 -11.99 42.63 -17.29
C SER A 249 -12.93 42.08 -18.38
N SER A 250 -14.19 42.12 -18.07
CA SER A 250 -15.35 42.30 -18.94
C SER A 250 -15.10 42.40 -20.45
N SER A 251 -15.62 41.49 -21.21
CA SER A 251 -16.09 41.74 -22.54
C SER A 251 -17.58 41.40 -22.62
N SER A 252 -18.42 42.36 -22.24
CA SER A 252 -19.82 42.39 -22.60
C SER A 252 -19.91 42.87 -24.05
N GLY A 253 -20.00 41.92 -24.98
CA GLY A 253 -20.35 42.21 -26.36
C GLY A 253 -21.86 42.45 -26.47
N SER A 254 -22.26 43.66 -26.67
CA SER A 254 -23.64 44.03 -27.05
C SER A 254 -23.93 43.59 -28.48
N SER A 255 -24.92 42.75 -28.65
CA SER A 255 -25.61 42.52 -29.90
C SER A 255 -26.54 43.72 -30.19
N SER A 256 -26.36 44.42 -31.27
CA SER A 256 -27.37 45.26 -31.86
C SER A 256 -27.71 44.74 -33.25
N ALA A 257 -28.93 44.29 -33.37
CA ALA A 257 -29.60 44.13 -34.65
C ALA A 257 -29.89 45.53 -35.25
N GLY A 258 -29.81 45.67 -36.56
CA GLY A 258 -30.14 46.84 -37.28
C GLY A 258 -30.43 46.54 -38.74
N ASP A 259 -31.68 46.61 -39.05
CA ASP A 259 -32.34 46.41 -40.34
C ASP A 259 -31.87 47.38 -41.46
N ALA A 260 -32.18 46.94 -42.69
CA ALA A 260 -32.66 47.63 -43.85
C ALA A 260 -31.72 48.51 -44.71
N LYS A 261 -31.46 48.10 -45.84
CA LYS A 261 -31.97 48.33 -47.19
C LYS A 261 -31.12 47.72 -48.26
#